data_88f6bf0025ee62b21ecc021f6845c8a4
#
_entry.id   88f6bf0025ee62b21ecc021f6845c8a4
#
_cell.length_a   1.000
_cell.length_b   1.000
_cell.length_c   1.000
_cell.angle_alpha   90.00
_cell.angle_beta   90.00
_cell.angle_gamma   90.00
#
_symmetry.space_group_name_H-M   'P 1'
#
loop_
_entity.id
_entity.type
_entity.pdbx_description
1 polymer ?
#
loop_
_entity_poly.entity_id
_entity_poly.type
_entity_poly.pdbx_seq_one_letter_code
_entity_poly.pdbx_strand_id
1 'polypeptide(L)'
;MKTIQLTCAHAVVKYLIAQKTLIDGKKVPLFPGVFGIFGHGNVACLGQALQENQKDLPTWRGHHETNMALTGIAYSRAKRRKQIFVATSSVGPGATNMVTAAAVAMSNRIPILFLPGDTFANRMPDPVLQQVENFNSPGVTANDAF
;
A
#
# COMPACT_ATOMS: atom_id res chain seq x y z
N MET A 1 -17.87 24.89 -3.69
CA MET A 1 -17.52 23.46 -3.56
C MET A 1 -17.75 23.03 -2.12
N LYS A 2 -18.39 21.88 -1.91
CA LYS A 2 -18.45 21.29 -0.55
C LYS A 2 -17.09 20.70 -0.24
N THR A 3 -16.46 21.13 0.84
CA THR A 3 -15.22 20.58 1.37
C THR A 3 -15.54 19.55 2.44
N ILE A 4 -14.65 18.57 2.62
CA ILE A 4 -14.72 17.55 3.66
C ILE A 4 -13.37 17.53 4.37
N GLN A 5 -13.38 17.43 5.69
CA GLN A 5 -12.17 17.25 6.48
C GLN A 5 -11.92 15.75 6.67
N LEU A 6 -10.73 15.30 6.33
CA LEU A 6 -10.32 13.89 6.40
C LEU A 6 -8.92 13.78 7.00
N THR A 7 -8.61 12.65 7.61
CA THR A 7 -7.21 12.27 7.83
C THR A 7 -6.57 11.92 6.48
N CYS A 8 -5.24 11.97 6.40
CA CYS A 8 -4.51 11.56 5.19
C CYS A 8 -4.89 10.14 4.75
N ALA A 9 -4.97 9.20 5.70
CA ALA A 9 -5.35 7.81 5.43
C ALA A 9 -6.75 7.70 4.80
N HIS A 10 -7.74 8.41 5.36
CA HIS A 10 -9.09 8.44 4.78
C HIS A 10 -9.13 9.09 3.40
N ALA A 11 -8.32 10.13 3.18
CA ALA A 11 -8.23 10.77 1.87
C ALA A 11 -7.66 9.81 0.82
N VAL A 12 -6.59 9.06 1.16
CA VAL A 12 -6.01 8.02 0.29
C VAL A 12 -7.04 6.95 -0.03
N VAL A 13 -7.72 6.38 0.98
CA VAL A 13 -8.71 5.32 0.78
C VAL A 13 -9.87 5.81 -0.10
N LYS A 14 -10.40 7.01 0.15
CA LYS A 14 -11.46 7.58 -0.69
C LYS A 14 -11.00 7.84 -2.12
N TYR A 15 -9.77 8.28 -2.30
CA TYR A 15 -9.17 8.45 -3.62
C TYR A 15 -9.11 7.11 -4.37
N LEU A 16 -8.64 6.05 -3.74
CA LEU A 16 -8.58 4.70 -4.34
C LEU A 16 -9.96 4.19 -4.75
N ILE A 17 -10.97 4.36 -3.91
CA ILE A 17 -12.35 3.98 -4.18
C ILE A 17 -12.91 4.74 -5.39
N ALA A 18 -12.54 6.01 -5.53
CA ALA A 18 -13.01 6.85 -6.62
C ALA A 18 -12.42 6.48 -7.99
N GLN A 19 -11.28 5.77 -8.02
CA GLN A 19 -10.63 5.40 -9.27
C GLN A 19 -11.39 4.28 -9.99
N LYS A 20 -11.70 4.50 -11.26
CA LYS A 20 -12.44 3.55 -12.10
C LYS A 20 -11.71 3.31 -13.41
N THR A 21 -11.93 2.14 -13.98
CA THR A 21 -11.45 1.74 -15.29
C THR A 21 -12.60 1.17 -16.13
N LEU A 22 -12.37 1.04 -17.43
CA LEU A 22 -13.34 0.42 -18.34
C LEU A 22 -12.89 -0.99 -18.72
N ILE A 23 -13.76 -1.97 -18.46
CA ILE A 23 -13.57 -3.36 -18.90
C ILE A 23 -14.84 -3.76 -19.65
N ASP A 24 -14.67 -4.09 -20.92
CA ASP A 24 -15.74 -4.52 -21.81
C ASP A 24 -16.95 -3.55 -21.79
N GLY A 25 -16.63 -2.25 -21.82
CA GLY A 25 -17.62 -1.17 -21.80
C GLY A 25 -18.24 -0.86 -20.43
N LYS A 26 -17.91 -1.64 -19.41
CA LYS A 26 -18.42 -1.44 -18.04
C LYS A 26 -17.41 -0.69 -17.18
N LYS A 27 -17.88 0.32 -16.45
CA LYS A 27 -17.09 1.05 -15.47
C LYS A 27 -16.96 0.22 -14.18
N VAL A 28 -15.73 -0.17 -13.85
CA VAL A 28 -15.42 -0.99 -12.68
C VAL A 28 -14.34 -0.33 -11.81
N PRO A 29 -14.18 -0.69 -10.53
CA PRO A 29 -13.08 -0.20 -9.71
C PRO A 29 -11.73 -0.48 -10.37
N LEU A 30 -10.83 0.51 -10.38
CA LEU A 30 -9.43 0.30 -10.76
C LEU A 30 -8.71 -0.52 -9.68
N PHE A 31 -8.99 -0.22 -8.42
CA PHE A 31 -8.47 -0.94 -7.26
C PHE A 31 -9.58 -1.82 -6.67
N PRO A 32 -9.60 -3.13 -6.97
CA PRO A 32 -10.64 -4.02 -6.46
C PRO A 32 -10.40 -4.43 -5.01
N GLY A 33 -9.23 -4.14 -4.45
CA GLY A 33 -8.93 -4.44 -3.07
C GLY A 33 -7.51 -4.14 -2.64
N VAL A 34 -7.26 -4.36 -1.34
CA VAL A 34 -6.00 -4.11 -0.67
C VAL A 34 -5.55 -5.38 0.05
N PHE A 35 -4.27 -5.71 -0.07
CA PHE A 35 -3.60 -6.63 0.84
C PHE A 35 -2.81 -5.86 1.87
N GLY A 36 -2.93 -6.21 3.16
CA GLY A 36 -2.27 -5.48 4.22
C GLY A 36 -1.75 -6.31 5.38
N ILE A 37 -0.55 -5.97 5.85
CA ILE A 37 -0.01 -6.32 7.16
C ILE A 37 0.43 -5.01 7.79
N PHE A 38 -0.45 -4.39 8.58
CA PHE A 38 -0.32 -2.98 8.94
C PHE A 38 0.81 -2.68 9.94
N GLY A 39 1.11 -3.61 10.87
CA GLY A 39 2.01 -3.32 11.97
C GLY A 39 1.44 -2.27 12.94
N HIS A 40 2.25 -1.88 13.94
CA HIS A 40 1.82 -1.00 15.03
C HIS A 40 1.50 0.45 14.57
N GLY A 41 2.20 0.97 13.56
CA GLY A 41 1.99 2.35 13.09
C GLY A 41 0.78 2.51 12.17
N ASN A 42 0.62 1.62 11.21
CA ASN A 42 -0.41 1.74 10.19
C ASN A 42 -1.79 1.20 10.60
N VAL A 43 -1.89 0.41 11.68
CA VAL A 43 -3.17 -0.19 12.08
C VAL A 43 -4.19 0.86 12.49
N ALA A 44 -3.78 1.89 13.23
CA ALA A 44 -4.65 2.97 13.70
C ALA A 44 -4.85 4.11 12.67
N CYS A 45 -4.19 4.03 11.52
CA CYS A 45 -4.30 5.02 10.45
C CYS A 45 -4.92 4.39 9.21
N LEU A 46 -4.09 3.80 8.34
CA LEU A 46 -4.55 3.21 7.10
C LEU A 46 -5.46 2.00 7.34
N GLY A 47 -5.15 1.16 8.33
CA GLY A 47 -5.97 0.00 8.69
C GLY A 47 -7.37 0.39 9.14
N GLN A 48 -7.51 1.42 9.98
CA GLN A 48 -8.81 1.95 10.39
C GLN A 48 -9.60 2.49 9.19
N ALA A 49 -8.96 3.32 8.36
CA ALA A 49 -9.62 3.89 7.18
C ALA A 49 -10.11 2.80 6.21
N LEU A 50 -9.34 1.74 6.01
CA LEU A 50 -9.73 0.59 5.20
C LEU A 50 -10.88 -0.20 5.83
N GLN A 51 -10.84 -0.42 7.14
CA GLN A 51 -11.90 -1.12 7.85
C GLN A 51 -13.25 -0.39 7.75
N GLU A 52 -13.24 0.92 7.90
CA GLU A 52 -14.44 1.75 7.75
C GLU A 52 -15.02 1.75 6.33
N ASN A 53 -14.18 1.47 5.33
CA ASN A 53 -14.56 1.44 3.92
C ASN A 53 -14.51 0.03 3.31
N GLN A 54 -14.58 -1.02 4.12
CA GLN A 54 -14.44 -2.43 3.70
C GLN A 54 -15.43 -2.87 2.62
N LYS A 55 -16.62 -2.26 2.57
CA LYS A 55 -17.63 -2.56 1.54
C LYS A 55 -17.23 -2.07 0.15
N ASP A 56 -16.56 -0.91 0.08
CA ASP A 56 -16.19 -0.25 -1.17
C ASP A 56 -14.77 -0.59 -1.63
N LEU A 57 -13.89 -0.92 -0.69
CA LEU A 57 -12.51 -1.33 -0.91
C LEU A 57 -12.15 -2.51 0.00
N PRO A 58 -12.50 -3.73 -0.38
CA PRO A 58 -12.21 -4.93 0.40
C PRO A 58 -10.74 -5.06 0.73
N THR A 59 -10.45 -5.44 1.97
CA THR A 59 -9.08 -5.58 2.47
C THR A 59 -8.88 -6.97 3.03
N TRP A 60 -7.79 -7.61 2.65
CA TRP A 60 -7.40 -8.93 3.13
C TRP A 60 -6.05 -8.87 3.82
N ARG A 61 -5.96 -9.57 4.92
CA ARG A 61 -4.70 -9.77 5.62
C ARG A 61 -3.96 -10.95 4.99
N GLY A 62 -2.70 -10.72 4.62
CA GLY A 62 -1.79 -11.80 4.23
C GLY A 62 -0.97 -12.33 5.40
N HIS A 63 -0.19 -13.38 5.12
CA HIS A 63 0.73 -13.98 6.08
C HIS A 63 2.18 -13.51 5.89
N HIS A 64 2.49 -12.96 4.71
CA HIS A 64 3.83 -12.48 4.36
C HIS A 64 3.74 -11.40 3.27
N GLU A 65 4.46 -10.30 3.43
CA GLU A 65 4.34 -9.12 2.58
C GLU A 65 4.73 -9.41 1.12
N THR A 66 5.81 -10.16 0.90
CA THR A 66 6.23 -10.56 -0.45
C THR A 66 5.12 -11.35 -1.15
N ASN A 67 4.51 -12.31 -0.46
CA ASN A 67 3.47 -13.16 -1.05
C ASN A 67 2.20 -12.37 -1.37
N MET A 68 1.80 -11.42 -0.51
CA MET A 68 0.68 -10.51 -0.80
C MET A 68 0.93 -9.69 -2.05
N ALA A 69 2.11 -9.10 -2.14
CA ALA A 69 2.48 -8.27 -3.27
C ALA A 69 2.55 -9.09 -4.57
N LEU A 70 3.16 -10.27 -4.54
CA LEU A 70 3.18 -11.18 -5.70
C LEU A 70 1.78 -11.64 -6.12
N THR A 71 0.87 -11.86 -5.15
CA THR A 71 -0.53 -12.18 -5.45
C THR A 71 -1.22 -11.01 -6.15
N GLY A 72 -1.00 -9.79 -5.69
CA GLY A 72 -1.50 -8.57 -6.35
C GLY A 72 -0.97 -8.40 -7.78
N ILE A 73 0.31 -8.70 -8.01
CA ILE A 73 0.95 -8.69 -9.33
C ILE A 73 0.33 -9.77 -10.23
N ALA A 74 0.13 -10.98 -9.71
CA ALA A 74 -0.50 -12.08 -10.46
C ALA A 74 -1.94 -11.72 -10.86
N TYR A 75 -2.71 -11.12 -9.95
CA TYR A 75 -4.04 -10.61 -10.25
C TYR A 75 -4.02 -9.56 -11.37
N SER A 76 -3.14 -8.57 -11.27
CA SER A 76 -3.00 -7.51 -12.27
C SER A 76 -2.66 -8.08 -13.65
N ARG A 77 -1.78 -9.09 -13.68
CA ARG A 77 -1.44 -9.83 -14.92
C ARG A 77 -2.66 -10.55 -15.50
N ALA A 78 -3.41 -11.28 -14.66
CA ALA A 78 -4.62 -11.99 -15.07
C ALA A 78 -5.70 -11.02 -15.59
N LYS A 79 -5.79 -9.82 -15.04
CA LYS A 79 -6.68 -8.75 -15.50
C LYS A 79 -6.11 -7.93 -16.66
N ARG A 80 -5.03 -8.38 -17.29
CA ARG A 80 -4.38 -7.70 -18.42
C ARG A 80 -4.05 -6.24 -18.10
N ARG A 81 -3.61 -5.96 -16.87
CA ARG A 81 -3.26 -4.62 -16.31
C ARG A 81 -4.43 -3.64 -16.20
N LYS A 82 -5.67 -4.09 -16.39
CA LYS A 82 -6.86 -3.22 -16.32
C LYS A 82 -7.36 -2.98 -14.90
N GLN A 83 -6.95 -3.83 -13.96
CA GLN A 83 -7.18 -3.64 -12.51
C GLN A 83 -5.89 -3.97 -11.77
N ILE A 84 -5.64 -3.24 -10.69
CA ILE A 84 -4.43 -3.35 -9.90
C ILE A 84 -4.76 -3.46 -8.40
N PHE A 85 -4.03 -4.28 -7.68
CA PHE A 85 -4.15 -4.36 -6.24
C PHE A 85 -3.26 -3.33 -5.55
N VAL A 86 -3.62 -3.00 -4.33
CA VAL A 86 -2.79 -2.25 -3.39
C VAL A 86 -2.17 -3.24 -2.41
N ALA A 87 -0.89 -3.06 -2.11
CA ALA A 87 -0.19 -3.78 -1.05
C ALA A 87 0.36 -2.80 -0.03
N THR A 88 0.03 -2.99 1.23
CA THR A 88 0.54 -2.15 2.33
C THR A 88 1.17 -3.00 3.41
N SER A 89 2.21 -2.47 4.04
CA SER A 89 2.99 -3.14 5.07
C SER A 89 3.28 -2.25 6.26
N SER A 90 3.82 -2.84 7.31
CA SER A 90 4.47 -2.09 8.38
C SER A 90 5.74 -1.39 7.88
N VAL A 91 6.28 -0.51 8.70
CA VAL A 91 7.58 0.15 8.49
C VAL A 91 8.73 -0.87 8.55
N GLY A 92 9.85 -0.53 7.98
CA GLY A 92 11.11 -1.29 8.09
C GLY A 92 11.03 -2.70 7.47
N PRO A 93 11.15 -3.78 8.25
CA PRO A 93 11.17 -5.14 7.72
C PRO A 93 9.95 -5.51 6.88
N GLY A 94 8.76 -5.01 7.23
CA GLY A 94 7.56 -5.22 6.43
C GLY A 94 7.64 -4.57 5.06
N ALA A 95 8.16 -3.34 4.99
CA ALA A 95 8.40 -2.64 3.74
C ALA A 95 9.45 -3.37 2.89
N THR A 96 10.63 -3.69 3.46
CA THR A 96 11.71 -4.37 2.72
C THR A 96 11.31 -5.74 2.19
N ASN A 97 10.39 -6.46 2.86
CA ASN A 97 9.84 -7.70 2.36
C ASN A 97 9.08 -7.57 1.03
N MET A 98 8.66 -6.38 0.64
CA MET A 98 7.98 -6.16 -0.65
C MET A 98 8.93 -5.78 -1.79
N VAL A 99 10.19 -5.48 -1.52
CA VAL A 99 11.16 -5.02 -2.53
C VAL A 99 11.34 -6.04 -3.66
N THR A 100 11.46 -7.34 -3.33
CA THR A 100 11.54 -8.39 -4.36
C THR A 100 10.32 -8.39 -5.28
N ALA A 101 9.12 -8.21 -4.71
CA ALA A 101 7.89 -8.13 -5.50
C ALA A 101 7.87 -6.86 -6.38
N ALA A 102 8.37 -5.73 -5.88
CA ALA A 102 8.52 -4.51 -6.68
C ALA A 102 9.44 -4.73 -7.88
N ALA A 103 10.58 -5.41 -7.68
CA ALA A 103 11.49 -5.78 -8.76
C ALA A 103 10.81 -6.70 -9.80
N VAL A 104 10.01 -7.67 -9.36
CA VAL A 104 9.21 -8.53 -10.25
C VAL A 104 8.18 -7.71 -11.05
N ALA A 105 7.48 -6.81 -10.39
CA ALA A 105 6.50 -5.93 -11.05
C ALA A 105 7.17 -5.06 -12.11
N MET A 106 8.28 -4.44 -11.77
CA MET A 106 9.06 -3.57 -12.67
C MET A 106 9.58 -4.35 -13.88
N SER A 107 10.25 -5.48 -13.67
CA SER A 107 10.84 -6.30 -14.73
C SER A 107 9.78 -6.80 -15.73
N ASN A 108 8.59 -7.12 -15.24
CA ASN A 108 7.48 -7.60 -16.06
C ASN A 108 6.52 -6.49 -16.53
N ARG A 109 6.77 -5.23 -16.14
CA ARG A 109 5.91 -4.07 -16.42
C ARG A 109 4.46 -4.31 -16.03
N ILE A 110 4.24 -4.88 -14.84
CA ILE A 110 2.92 -5.17 -14.29
C ILE A 110 2.63 -4.16 -13.18
N PRO A 111 1.52 -3.40 -13.27
CA PRO A 111 1.20 -2.38 -12.28
C PRO A 111 0.74 -3.01 -10.96
N ILE A 112 1.23 -2.44 -9.87
CA ILE A 112 0.78 -2.65 -8.50
C ILE A 112 1.00 -1.34 -7.74
N LEU A 113 0.17 -1.03 -6.76
CA LEU A 113 0.39 0.11 -5.88
C LEU A 113 0.93 -0.36 -4.54
N PHE A 114 2.14 0.07 -4.19
CA PHE A 114 2.72 -0.15 -2.88
C PHE A 114 2.46 1.06 -1.98
N LEU A 115 2.02 0.81 -0.75
CA LEU A 115 1.88 1.80 0.31
C LEU A 115 2.61 1.28 1.57
N PRO A 116 3.94 1.19 1.54
CA PRO A 116 4.70 0.76 2.69
C PRO A 116 4.61 1.79 3.82
N GLY A 117 4.67 1.32 5.07
CA GLY A 117 4.88 2.22 6.21
C GLY A 117 6.26 2.86 6.16
N ASP A 118 6.37 4.05 6.74
CA ASP A 118 7.63 4.80 6.80
C ASP A 118 7.85 5.41 8.18
N THR A 119 9.00 6.05 8.36
CA THR A 119 9.39 6.73 9.58
C THR A 119 8.75 8.12 9.70
N PHE A 120 9.10 8.87 10.74
CA PHE A 120 8.60 10.21 10.94
C PHE A 120 9.09 11.18 9.86
N ALA A 121 8.17 11.98 9.32
CA ALA A 121 8.48 12.93 8.25
C ALA A 121 9.30 14.15 8.71
N ASN A 122 9.29 14.47 10.00
CA ASN A 122 9.77 15.77 10.50
C ASN A 122 10.63 15.69 11.77
N ARG A 123 11.07 14.52 12.18
CA ARG A 123 12.00 14.34 13.30
C ARG A 123 12.83 13.09 13.15
N MET A 124 14.02 13.10 13.77
CA MET A 124 14.80 11.87 13.95
C MET A 124 14.01 10.86 14.78
N PRO A 125 13.88 9.62 14.36
CA PRO A 125 13.36 8.58 15.23
C PRO A 125 14.41 8.27 16.32
N ASP A 126 13.99 8.30 17.58
CA ASP A 126 14.69 7.50 18.60
C ASP A 126 14.46 6.03 18.30
N PRO A 127 15.25 5.08 18.84
CA PRO A 127 15.04 3.66 18.57
C PRO A 127 13.57 3.29 18.73
N VAL A 128 12.92 2.97 17.64
CA VAL A 128 11.50 2.63 17.58
C VAL A 128 11.36 1.22 17.03
N LEU A 129 10.32 0.52 17.46
CA LEU A 129 10.04 -0.83 17.02
C LEU A 129 9.99 -0.92 15.48
N GLN A 130 10.73 -1.88 14.92
CA GLN A 130 10.75 -2.23 13.50
C GLN A 130 11.28 -1.14 12.55
N GLN A 131 11.85 -0.09 13.04
CA GLN A 131 12.49 0.89 12.16
C GLN A 131 13.88 0.42 11.73
N VAL A 132 14.19 0.69 10.48
CA VAL A 132 15.51 0.46 9.87
C VAL A 132 15.99 1.82 9.39
N GLU A 133 16.44 2.64 10.35
CA GLU A 133 16.89 3.99 10.10
C GLU A 133 18.40 4.06 9.95
N ASN A 134 18.85 5.05 9.20
CA ASN A 134 20.24 5.43 9.15
C ASN A 134 20.45 6.63 10.10
N PHE A 135 21.12 6.42 11.22
CA PHE A 135 21.39 7.47 12.23
C PHE A 135 22.26 8.63 11.71
N ASN A 136 23.02 8.42 10.64
CA ASN A 136 23.84 9.44 10.02
C ASN A 136 23.09 10.25 8.95
N SER A 137 21.96 9.74 8.47
CA SER A 137 21.16 10.37 7.43
C SER A 137 19.67 10.11 7.65
N PRO A 138 18.99 10.99 8.35
CA PRO A 138 17.57 10.79 8.73
C PRO A 138 16.61 10.78 7.54
N GLY A 139 17.06 11.24 6.37
CA GLY A 139 16.28 11.18 5.13
C GLY A 139 16.36 9.84 4.41
N VAL A 140 17.23 8.91 4.85
CA VAL A 140 17.36 7.57 4.25
C VAL A 140 16.55 6.58 5.07
N THR A 141 15.58 5.94 4.42
CA THR A 141 14.69 4.96 5.07
C THR A 141 14.70 3.63 4.33
N ALA A 142 14.06 2.61 4.90
CA ALA A 142 13.89 1.33 4.22
C ALA A 142 13.15 1.46 2.87
N ASN A 143 12.37 2.52 2.69
CA ASN A 143 11.59 2.75 1.48
C ASN A 143 12.41 3.29 0.30
N ASP A 144 13.65 3.72 0.52
CA ASP A 144 14.57 4.09 -0.57
C ASP A 144 15.00 2.89 -1.42
N ALA A 145 14.63 1.67 -1.01
CA ALA A 145 14.87 0.46 -1.80
C ALA A 145 13.83 0.23 -2.92
N PHE A 146 12.72 1.02 -2.98
CA PHE A 146 11.70 0.92 -4.03
C PHE A 146 11.98 1.84 -5.25
#